data_d80002e03a9392e26817d91a2fa67927
#
_entry.id   d80002e03a9392e26817d91a2fa67927
#
_cell.length_a   1.000
_cell.length_b   1.000
_cell.length_c   1.000
_cell.angle_alpha   90.00
_cell.angle_beta   90.00
_cell.angle_gamma   90.00
#
_symmetry.space_group_name_H-M   'P 1'
#
loop_
_entity.id
_entity.type
_entity.pdbx_description
1 polymer ?
#
loop_
_entity_poly.entity_id
_entity_poly.type
_entity_poly.pdbx_seq_one_letter_code
_entity_poly.pdbx_strand_id
1 'polypeptide(L)'
;MKTFNDSKSQHLEELEALISSSLSEKELEDRLSDYHDNDIAEILEKLMPQERLRLYRILGVDRTAEIFAYLVDAGPYMEELSLEKAANVVSHMDSDDAIDVLEDMDESRKAEIVKRLDHETSEDVKLLWSYDDDEIGSCMTTNYICIHNDLTIRQAMRELIRQAGENDNISTIYVVDEQDKYYGAIDLKDLIVARDTDTLESIISRSYPYLLDNEKTDDCVDRIKEYAEDSLPVLTQEGKIAGIITSSDVVEMVDDAMGDDYAKLGGLTAEEDLNETTVESMKKRLPWLVALLFLGMLVSSVVGMFEAVVAVLPVVICFQSMVLDMAGNVGTQSLAVTIRVLMDENLKAKQKLGLILKEARIGLANGFVLGVMTLAVLGIYIHFFKGYDWGHAFLIAACVGGALITAMVISSIVGTVIPMFFHKIHVDPAVASGPLITTVNDLVAVITYYGLSLIILIDMFHIAG
;
A
#
# COMPACT_ATOMS: atom_id res chain seq x y z
N MET A 1 -6.03 -6.34 24.06
CA MET A 1 -6.45 -6.89 22.76
C MET A 1 -7.53 -7.98 22.89
N LYS A 2 -7.35 -9.12 23.60
CA LYS A 2 -8.42 -10.14 23.71
C LYS A 2 -9.78 -9.61 24.21
N THR A 3 -9.81 -8.74 25.23
CA THR A 3 -11.06 -8.19 25.80
C THR A 3 -11.81 -7.24 24.88
N PHE A 4 -11.15 -6.55 23.97
CA PHE A 4 -11.79 -5.66 23.00
C PHE A 4 -12.44 -6.46 21.85
N ASN A 5 -11.74 -7.45 21.31
CA ASN A 5 -12.29 -8.33 20.27
C ASN A 5 -13.48 -9.17 20.79
N ASP A 6 -13.41 -9.65 22.04
CA ASP A 6 -14.54 -10.37 22.65
C ASP A 6 -15.76 -9.44 22.82
N SER A 7 -15.56 -8.16 23.13
CA SER A 7 -16.63 -7.15 23.25
C SER A 7 -17.23 -6.79 21.89
N LYS A 8 -16.38 -6.62 20.85
CA LYS A 8 -16.85 -6.32 19.48
C LYS A 8 -17.66 -7.49 18.90
N SER A 9 -17.18 -8.73 19.08
CA SER A 9 -17.90 -9.91 18.60
C SER A 9 -19.28 -10.04 19.25
N GLN A 10 -19.38 -9.80 20.57
CA GLN A 10 -20.67 -9.81 21.26
C GLN A 10 -21.61 -8.70 20.76
N HIS A 11 -21.08 -7.51 20.49
CA HIS A 11 -21.85 -6.38 19.96
C HIS A 11 -22.43 -6.69 18.57
N LEU A 12 -21.65 -7.29 17.69
CA LEU A 12 -22.10 -7.73 16.37
C LEU A 12 -23.14 -8.88 16.44
N GLU A 13 -23.00 -9.85 17.38
CA GLU A 13 -23.99 -10.88 17.61
C GLU A 13 -25.32 -10.30 18.12
N GLU A 14 -25.27 -9.27 18.98
CA GLU A 14 -26.47 -8.55 19.46
C GLU A 14 -27.16 -7.81 18.32
N LEU A 15 -26.40 -7.18 17.43
CA LEU A 15 -26.90 -6.48 16.24
C LEU A 15 -27.54 -7.47 15.24
N GLU A 16 -26.90 -8.60 14.94
CA GLU A 16 -27.47 -9.66 14.10
C GLU A 16 -28.81 -10.16 14.66
N ALA A 17 -28.84 -10.47 15.95
CA ALA A 17 -30.07 -10.91 16.63
C ALA A 17 -31.17 -9.82 16.62
N LEU A 18 -30.79 -8.55 16.72
CA LEU A 18 -31.70 -7.42 16.63
C LEU A 18 -32.36 -7.33 15.25
N ILE A 19 -31.60 -7.43 14.17
CA ILE A 19 -32.09 -7.34 12.78
C ILE A 19 -33.00 -8.54 12.46
N SER A 20 -32.60 -9.74 12.89
CA SER A 20 -33.40 -10.97 12.71
C SER A 20 -34.64 -11.04 13.61
N SER A 21 -34.83 -10.06 14.48
CA SER A 21 -35.97 -10.03 15.40
C SER A 21 -37.30 -9.71 14.71
N SER A 22 -38.40 -10.04 15.38
CA SER A 22 -39.77 -9.74 14.92
C SER A 22 -40.27 -8.36 15.38
N LEU A 23 -39.36 -7.40 15.68
CA LEU A 23 -39.71 -6.05 16.04
C LEU A 23 -40.42 -5.31 14.89
N SER A 24 -41.25 -4.32 15.25
CA SER A 24 -41.82 -3.42 14.26
C SER A 24 -40.74 -2.60 13.54
N GLU A 25 -40.98 -2.19 12.30
CA GLU A 25 -39.99 -1.43 11.50
C GLU A 25 -39.53 -0.19 12.25
N LYS A 26 -40.43 0.55 12.89
CA LYS A 26 -40.10 1.75 13.66
C LYS A 26 -39.26 1.48 14.92
N GLU A 27 -39.54 0.39 15.65
CA GLU A 27 -38.76 0.01 16.81
C GLU A 27 -37.35 -0.49 16.42
N LEU A 28 -37.25 -1.11 15.26
CA LEU A 28 -35.95 -1.55 14.72
C LEU A 28 -35.13 -0.36 14.27
N GLU A 29 -35.72 0.59 13.54
CA GLU A 29 -35.10 1.85 13.13
C GLU A 29 -34.56 2.65 14.33
N ASP A 30 -35.40 2.85 15.39
CA ASP A 30 -34.98 3.55 16.61
C ASP A 30 -33.78 2.87 17.31
N ARG A 31 -33.69 1.53 17.27
CA ARG A 31 -32.56 0.80 17.87
C ARG A 31 -31.34 0.77 16.99
N LEU A 32 -31.50 0.74 15.68
CA LEU A 32 -30.38 0.78 14.72
C LEU A 32 -29.67 2.13 14.70
N SER A 33 -30.35 3.19 15.16
CA SER A 33 -29.71 4.52 15.29
C SER A 33 -28.59 4.56 16.34
N ASP A 34 -28.53 3.61 17.25
CA ASP A 34 -27.47 3.46 18.25
C ASP A 34 -26.21 2.75 17.71
N TYR A 35 -26.28 2.16 16.50
CA TYR A 35 -25.19 1.40 15.90
C TYR A 35 -24.52 2.20 14.79
N HIS A 36 -23.20 2.10 14.69
CA HIS A 36 -22.42 2.69 13.61
C HIS A 36 -22.66 1.97 12.29
N ASP A 37 -22.62 2.68 11.17
CA ASP A 37 -22.92 2.10 9.86
C ASP A 37 -21.90 1.05 9.42
N ASN A 38 -20.63 1.21 9.78
CA ASN A 38 -19.60 0.18 9.63
C ASN A 38 -19.95 -1.13 10.38
N ASP A 39 -20.53 -1.07 11.60
CA ASP A 39 -20.95 -2.28 12.31
C ASP A 39 -22.10 -2.99 11.58
N ILE A 40 -22.99 -2.21 10.95
CA ILE A 40 -24.08 -2.75 10.13
C ILE A 40 -23.53 -3.35 8.84
N ALA A 41 -22.57 -2.73 8.18
CA ALA A 41 -21.88 -3.25 7.00
C ALA A 41 -21.23 -4.62 7.30
N GLU A 42 -20.50 -4.73 8.41
CA GLU A 42 -19.78 -5.96 8.81
C GLU A 42 -20.71 -7.18 9.02
N ILE A 43 -21.97 -6.96 9.34
CA ILE A 43 -22.92 -8.08 9.55
C ILE A 43 -23.72 -8.43 8.30
N LEU A 44 -23.68 -7.64 7.22
CA LEU A 44 -24.49 -7.91 6.02
C LEU A 44 -24.23 -9.31 5.43
N GLU A 45 -22.99 -9.77 5.48
CA GLU A 45 -22.64 -11.12 5.02
C GLU A 45 -23.35 -12.23 5.78
N LYS A 46 -23.65 -12.02 7.08
CA LYS A 46 -24.28 -13.01 7.96
C LYS A 46 -25.80 -13.05 7.80
N LEU A 47 -26.39 -11.98 7.26
CA LEU A 47 -27.83 -11.85 7.09
C LEU A 47 -28.35 -12.62 5.86
N MET A 48 -29.56 -13.13 5.94
CA MET A 48 -30.23 -13.69 4.77
C MET A 48 -30.67 -12.57 3.82
N PRO A 49 -30.71 -12.79 2.47
CA PRO A 49 -31.10 -11.76 1.51
C PRO A 49 -32.45 -11.06 1.83
N GLN A 50 -33.39 -11.78 2.41
CA GLN A 50 -34.71 -11.21 2.80
C GLN A 50 -34.58 -10.26 4.01
N GLU A 51 -33.65 -10.54 4.93
CA GLU A 51 -33.37 -9.69 6.07
C GLU A 51 -32.65 -8.41 5.63
N ARG A 52 -31.68 -8.51 4.71
CA ARG A 52 -31.01 -7.37 4.11
C ARG A 52 -31.98 -6.45 3.36
N LEU A 53 -32.85 -7.00 2.52
CA LEU A 53 -33.86 -6.22 1.81
C LEU A 53 -34.88 -5.55 2.76
N ARG A 54 -35.17 -6.17 3.91
CA ARG A 54 -35.98 -5.54 4.96
C ARG A 54 -35.21 -4.39 5.62
N LEU A 55 -33.93 -4.62 5.91
CA LEU A 55 -33.02 -3.66 6.54
C LEU A 55 -32.89 -2.41 5.67
N TYR A 56 -32.54 -2.54 4.39
CA TYR A 56 -32.43 -1.40 3.45
C TYR A 56 -33.72 -0.58 3.34
N ARG A 57 -34.89 -1.22 3.48
CA ARG A 57 -36.16 -0.49 3.50
C ARG A 57 -36.36 0.31 4.77
N ILE A 58 -35.89 -0.18 5.90
CA ILE A 58 -36.02 0.48 7.22
C ILE A 58 -35.05 1.64 7.32
N LEU A 59 -33.81 1.45 6.90
CA LEU A 59 -32.75 2.45 6.96
C LEU A 59 -32.97 3.63 6.00
N GLY A 60 -33.70 3.41 4.91
CA GLY A 60 -33.84 4.40 3.85
C GLY A 60 -32.65 4.41 2.90
N VAL A 61 -32.67 5.32 1.93
CA VAL A 61 -31.67 5.39 0.85
C VAL A 61 -30.36 5.97 1.39
N ASP A 62 -30.44 7.09 2.08
CA ASP A 62 -29.26 7.83 2.58
C ASP A 62 -28.37 6.93 3.43
N ARG A 63 -28.94 6.34 4.48
CA ARG A 63 -28.17 5.46 5.38
C ARG A 63 -27.73 4.15 4.73
N THR A 64 -28.45 3.66 3.69
CA THR A 64 -28.02 2.48 2.92
C THR A 64 -26.82 2.84 2.06
N ALA A 65 -26.76 4.05 1.50
CA ALA A 65 -25.61 4.55 0.77
C ALA A 65 -24.36 4.60 1.64
N GLU A 66 -24.47 5.24 2.83
CA GLU A 66 -23.36 5.29 3.81
C GLU A 66 -22.87 3.90 4.24
N ILE A 67 -23.77 2.92 4.45
CA ILE A 67 -23.39 1.55 4.81
C ILE A 67 -22.65 0.85 3.66
N PHE A 68 -23.07 1.10 2.41
CA PHE A 68 -22.45 0.45 1.25
C PHE A 68 -21.04 1.01 0.97
N ALA A 69 -20.76 2.25 1.31
CA ALA A 69 -19.43 2.85 1.28
C ALA A 69 -18.41 2.15 2.21
N TYR A 70 -18.87 1.44 3.24
CA TYR A 70 -18.00 0.64 4.11
C TYR A 70 -17.75 -0.79 3.63
N LEU A 71 -18.34 -1.22 2.51
CA LEU A 71 -18.20 -2.59 2.01
C LEU A 71 -16.95 -2.71 1.11
N VAL A 72 -16.15 -3.73 1.34
CA VAL A 72 -15.00 -4.08 0.48
C VAL A 72 -15.44 -4.59 -0.89
N ASP A 73 -16.61 -5.20 -0.99
CA ASP A 73 -17.24 -5.65 -2.25
C ASP A 73 -18.75 -5.42 -2.13
N ALA A 74 -19.22 -4.31 -2.66
CA ALA A 74 -20.62 -3.92 -2.65
C ALA A 74 -21.44 -4.58 -3.78
N GLY A 75 -20.79 -5.14 -4.80
CA GLY A 75 -21.41 -5.72 -5.98
C GLY A 75 -22.53 -6.72 -5.69
N PRO A 76 -22.31 -7.77 -4.87
CA PRO A 76 -23.33 -8.76 -4.53
C PRO A 76 -24.58 -8.16 -3.87
N TYR A 77 -24.41 -7.14 -3.02
CA TYR A 77 -25.52 -6.47 -2.32
C TYR A 77 -26.29 -5.52 -3.24
N MET A 78 -25.58 -4.85 -4.12
CA MET A 78 -26.17 -4.03 -5.17
C MET A 78 -26.99 -4.88 -6.16
N GLU A 79 -26.60 -6.13 -6.41
CA GLU A 79 -27.37 -7.07 -7.24
C GLU A 79 -28.73 -7.45 -6.64
N GLU A 80 -28.89 -7.40 -5.32
CA GLU A 80 -30.16 -7.67 -4.62
C GLU A 80 -31.18 -6.56 -4.82
N LEU A 81 -30.74 -5.35 -5.17
CA LEU A 81 -31.62 -4.20 -5.40
C LEU A 81 -32.16 -4.17 -6.84
N SER A 82 -33.34 -3.59 -7.03
CA SER A 82 -33.79 -3.25 -8.39
C SER A 82 -32.92 -2.13 -8.97
N LEU A 83 -32.81 -2.07 -10.32
CA LEU A 83 -32.00 -1.05 -10.99
C LEU A 83 -32.35 0.39 -10.55
N GLU A 84 -33.63 0.69 -10.30
CA GLU A 84 -34.05 2.01 -9.82
C GLU A 84 -33.58 2.29 -8.39
N LYS A 85 -33.62 1.27 -7.51
CA LYS A 85 -33.14 1.43 -6.13
C LYS A 85 -31.63 1.50 -6.07
N ALA A 86 -30.93 0.69 -6.84
CA ALA A 86 -29.49 0.72 -6.95
C ALA A 86 -29.01 2.10 -7.44
N ALA A 87 -29.59 2.62 -8.52
CA ALA A 87 -29.28 3.96 -9.01
C ALA A 87 -29.57 5.05 -7.95
N ASN A 88 -30.66 4.90 -7.19
CA ASN A 88 -30.98 5.86 -6.13
C ASN A 88 -30.01 5.79 -4.96
N VAL A 89 -29.51 4.62 -4.61
CA VAL A 89 -28.47 4.47 -3.56
C VAL A 89 -27.16 5.09 -4.03
N VAL A 90 -26.71 4.81 -5.24
CA VAL A 90 -25.50 5.41 -5.82
C VAL A 90 -25.60 6.95 -5.89
N SER A 91 -26.79 7.48 -6.21
CA SER A 91 -27.01 8.95 -6.25
C SER A 91 -27.01 9.64 -4.87
N HIS A 92 -26.89 8.89 -3.78
CA HIS A 92 -26.80 9.43 -2.41
C HIS A 92 -25.46 9.07 -1.75
N MET A 93 -24.50 8.55 -2.51
CA MET A 93 -23.11 8.33 -2.08
C MET A 93 -22.25 9.54 -2.41
N ASP A 94 -21.15 9.68 -1.71
CA ASP A 94 -20.07 10.55 -2.15
C ASP A 94 -19.55 10.05 -3.51
N SER A 95 -18.99 10.93 -4.32
CA SER A 95 -18.70 10.60 -5.72
C SER A 95 -17.59 9.55 -5.90
N ASP A 96 -16.61 9.50 -5.01
CA ASP A 96 -15.59 8.48 -4.88
C ASP A 96 -16.20 7.12 -4.50
N ASP A 97 -16.96 7.04 -3.39
CA ASP A 97 -17.68 5.83 -2.98
C ASP A 97 -18.61 5.30 -4.07
N ALA A 98 -19.27 6.21 -4.80
CA ALA A 98 -20.13 5.83 -5.93
C ALA A 98 -19.36 5.16 -7.08
N ILE A 99 -18.11 5.60 -7.33
CA ILE A 99 -17.23 4.97 -8.32
C ILE A 99 -16.83 3.57 -7.86
N ASP A 100 -16.34 3.42 -6.61
CA ASP A 100 -15.89 2.13 -6.07
C ASP A 100 -17.01 1.09 -6.10
N VAL A 101 -18.18 1.46 -5.62
CA VAL A 101 -19.37 0.57 -5.69
C VAL A 101 -19.78 0.22 -7.13
N LEU A 102 -19.61 1.15 -8.08
CA LEU A 102 -19.89 0.87 -9.50
C LEU A 102 -18.81 -0.03 -10.12
N GLU A 103 -17.57 0.04 -9.68
CA GLU A 103 -16.48 -0.80 -10.19
C GLU A 103 -16.59 -2.25 -9.74
N ASP A 104 -17.11 -2.50 -8.56
CA ASP A 104 -17.42 -3.83 -8.04
C ASP A 104 -18.53 -4.57 -8.82
N MET A 105 -19.22 -3.89 -9.75
CA MET A 105 -20.37 -4.44 -10.43
C MET A 105 -20.05 -5.01 -11.81
N ASP A 106 -20.89 -5.97 -12.25
CA ASP A 106 -20.86 -6.46 -13.64
C ASP A 106 -21.12 -5.32 -14.65
N GLU A 107 -20.30 -5.22 -15.69
CA GLU A 107 -20.32 -4.15 -16.69
C GLU A 107 -21.70 -3.87 -17.31
N SER A 108 -22.51 -4.91 -17.51
CA SER A 108 -23.86 -4.74 -18.06
C SER A 108 -24.80 -4.04 -17.08
N ARG A 109 -24.69 -4.36 -15.79
CA ARG A 109 -25.51 -3.79 -14.72
C ARG A 109 -25.04 -2.37 -14.38
N LYS A 110 -23.73 -2.14 -14.28
CA LYS A 110 -23.09 -0.83 -14.16
C LYS A 110 -23.65 0.15 -15.20
N ALA A 111 -23.58 -0.23 -16.50
CA ALA A 111 -24.08 0.60 -17.58
C ALA A 111 -25.60 0.90 -17.50
N GLU A 112 -26.39 0.01 -16.92
CA GLU A 112 -27.83 0.21 -16.74
C GLU A 112 -28.16 1.11 -15.54
N ILE A 113 -27.36 1.09 -14.49
CA ILE A 113 -27.47 1.96 -13.32
C ILE A 113 -27.06 3.38 -13.70
N VAL A 114 -25.89 3.56 -14.31
CA VAL A 114 -25.35 4.87 -14.74
C VAL A 114 -26.36 5.63 -15.64
N LYS A 115 -27.13 4.94 -16.47
CA LYS A 115 -28.20 5.58 -17.26
C LYS A 115 -29.36 6.10 -16.42
N ARG A 116 -29.49 5.69 -15.17
CA ARG A 116 -30.61 6.02 -14.28
C ARG A 116 -30.22 6.96 -13.15
N LEU A 117 -28.92 7.26 -13.03
CA LEU A 117 -28.43 8.28 -12.09
C LEU A 117 -29.09 9.63 -12.40
N ASP A 118 -29.23 10.45 -11.40
CA ASP A 118 -29.61 11.84 -11.61
C ASP A 118 -28.51 12.60 -12.37
N HIS A 119 -28.80 13.85 -12.73
CA HIS A 119 -27.91 14.62 -13.61
C HIS A 119 -26.59 14.98 -12.91
N GLU A 120 -26.62 15.33 -11.64
CA GLU A 120 -25.47 15.75 -10.84
C GLU A 120 -24.51 14.59 -10.65
N THR A 121 -24.96 13.50 -10.05
CA THR A 121 -24.16 12.27 -9.88
C THR A 121 -23.62 11.73 -11.21
N SER A 122 -24.41 11.80 -12.30
CA SER A 122 -23.93 11.37 -13.62
C SER A 122 -22.84 12.25 -14.20
N GLU A 123 -22.76 13.53 -13.85
CA GLU A 123 -21.66 14.42 -14.24
C GLU A 123 -20.43 14.15 -13.39
N ASP A 124 -20.58 13.95 -12.09
CA ASP A 124 -19.49 13.64 -11.17
C ASP A 124 -18.82 12.30 -11.52
N VAL A 125 -19.59 11.25 -11.70
CA VAL A 125 -19.08 9.94 -12.16
C VAL A 125 -18.31 10.06 -13.48
N LYS A 126 -18.78 10.87 -14.44
CA LYS A 126 -18.05 11.09 -15.71
C LYS A 126 -16.78 11.91 -15.50
N LEU A 127 -16.80 12.86 -14.58
CA LEU A 127 -15.64 13.66 -14.22
C LEU A 127 -14.56 12.76 -13.65
N LEU A 128 -14.87 11.96 -12.64
CA LEU A 128 -13.92 11.07 -12.00
C LEU A 128 -13.38 10.02 -12.98
N TRP A 129 -14.23 9.39 -13.78
CA TRP A 129 -13.80 8.44 -14.83
C TRP A 129 -13.01 9.07 -15.99
N SER A 130 -12.87 10.38 -16.05
CA SER A 130 -12.04 11.05 -17.04
C SER A 130 -10.55 11.10 -16.67
N TYR A 131 -10.24 10.81 -15.40
CA TYR A 131 -8.88 10.70 -14.88
C TYR A 131 -8.37 9.26 -15.01
N ASP A 132 -7.06 9.09 -15.02
CA ASP A 132 -6.44 7.77 -14.92
C ASP A 132 -6.54 7.29 -13.45
N ASP A 133 -6.64 5.99 -13.22
CA ASP A 133 -6.85 5.39 -11.88
C ASP A 133 -5.76 5.76 -10.85
N ASP A 134 -4.57 6.15 -11.31
CA ASP A 134 -3.45 6.59 -10.49
C ASP A 134 -3.33 8.11 -10.35
N GLU A 135 -4.34 8.88 -10.77
CA GLU A 135 -4.39 10.34 -10.63
C GLU A 135 -5.27 10.76 -9.43
N ILE A 136 -4.91 11.85 -8.76
CA ILE A 136 -5.67 12.41 -7.62
C ILE A 136 -7.14 12.68 -7.98
N GLY A 137 -7.40 13.08 -9.22
CA GLY A 137 -8.75 13.34 -9.69
C GLY A 137 -9.68 12.14 -9.71
N SER A 138 -9.16 10.89 -9.72
CA SER A 138 -9.98 9.67 -9.65
C SER A 138 -10.48 9.38 -8.23
N CYS A 139 -9.75 9.82 -7.19
CA CYS A 139 -10.03 9.54 -5.78
C CYS A 139 -10.70 10.70 -5.04
N MET A 140 -11.09 11.79 -5.74
CA MET A 140 -11.67 12.96 -5.09
C MET A 140 -13.19 12.85 -4.94
N THR A 141 -13.72 13.44 -3.85
CA THR A 141 -15.15 13.68 -3.73
C THR A 141 -15.54 15.08 -4.17
N THR A 142 -16.73 15.24 -4.75
CA THR A 142 -17.32 16.53 -5.12
C THR A 142 -18.19 17.11 -3.99
N ASN A 143 -18.32 16.40 -2.87
CA ASN A 143 -19.09 16.79 -1.69
C ASN A 143 -18.28 17.75 -0.80
N TYR A 144 -18.35 19.05 -1.04
CA TYR A 144 -17.64 20.06 -0.25
C TYR A 144 -18.38 21.42 -0.20
N ILE A 145 -18.02 22.25 0.76
CA ILE A 145 -18.56 23.61 0.91
C ILE A 145 -17.66 24.62 0.22
N CYS A 146 -18.24 25.43 -0.67
CA CYS A 146 -17.54 26.49 -1.38
C CYS A 146 -18.29 27.84 -1.27
N ILE A 147 -17.55 28.91 -0.96
CA ILE A 147 -18.09 30.28 -0.84
C ILE A 147 -17.21 31.30 -1.58
N HIS A 148 -17.78 32.47 -1.92
CA HIS A 148 -17.03 33.56 -2.52
C HIS A 148 -16.34 34.46 -1.48
N ASN A 149 -15.18 35.00 -1.84
CA ASN A 149 -14.33 35.80 -0.95
C ASN A 149 -14.92 37.23 -0.64
N ASP A 150 -15.89 37.68 -1.39
CA ASP A 150 -16.53 39.00 -1.22
C ASP A 150 -17.67 39.01 -0.19
N LEU A 151 -18.00 37.87 0.39
CA LEU A 151 -19.06 37.73 1.36
C LEU A 151 -18.70 38.36 2.72
N THR A 152 -19.70 38.81 3.45
CA THR A 152 -19.58 39.11 4.89
C THR A 152 -19.67 37.85 5.71
N ILE A 153 -19.15 37.85 6.95
CA ILE A 153 -19.24 36.71 7.89
C ILE A 153 -20.66 36.14 7.98
N ARG A 154 -21.67 37.04 8.10
CA ARG A 154 -23.07 36.61 8.16
C ARG A 154 -23.60 36.00 6.87
N GLN A 155 -23.11 36.43 5.72
CA GLN A 155 -23.48 35.84 4.43
C GLN A 155 -22.80 34.51 4.25
N ALA A 156 -21.51 34.42 4.58
CA ALA A 156 -20.75 33.16 4.56
C ALA A 156 -21.39 32.07 5.43
N MET A 157 -21.80 32.44 6.68
CA MET A 157 -22.50 31.51 7.57
C MET A 157 -23.86 31.05 7.00
N ARG A 158 -24.59 31.92 6.31
CA ARG A 158 -25.86 31.54 5.66
C ARG A 158 -25.64 30.62 4.48
N GLU A 159 -24.60 30.88 3.72
CA GLU A 159 -24.23 30.04 2.59
C GLU A 159 -23.77 28.66 3.04
N LEU A 160 -22.94 28.58 4.09
CA LEU A 160 -22.59 27.32 4.74
C LEU A 160 -23.84 26.55 5.18
N ILE A 161 -24.76 27.16 5.93
CA ILE A 161 -25.98 26.47 6.39
C ILE A 161 -26.84 25.97 5.23
N ARG A 162 -26.86 26.67 4.11
CA ARG A 162 -27.58 26.26 2.90
C ARG A 162 -26.95 25.02 2.28
N GLN A 163 -25.61 25.01 2.14
CA GLN A 163 -24.89 23.91 1.51
C GLN A 163 -24.75 22.69 2.45
N ALA A 164 -24.63 22.88 3.75
CA ALA A 164 -24.51 21.82 4.75
C ALA A 164 -25.77 20.89 4.86
N GLY A 165 -26.85 21.20 4.17
CA GLY A 165 -28.01 20.31 4.06
C GLY A 165 -27.86 19.26 2.95
N GLU A 166 -26.87 19.43 2.08
CA GLU A 166 -26.61 18.60 0.90
C GLU A 166 -25.15 18.08 0.88
N ASN A 167 -24.29 18.58 1.79
CA ASN A 167 -22.87 18.24 1.85
C ASN A 167 -22.47 17.93 3.31
N ASP A 168 -21.77 16.83 3.51
CA ASP A 168 -21.32 16.36 4.82
C ASP A 168 -19.92 16.85 5.19
N ASN A 169 -19.07 17.16 4.19
CA ASN A 169 -17.71 17.66 4.37
C ASN A 169 -17.69 19.17 4.67
N ILE A 170 -18.08 19.53 5.89
CA ILE A 170 -18.26 20.92 6.35
C ILE A 170 -17.12 21.46 7.21
N SER A 171 -16.16 20.64 7.63
CA SER A 171 -15.06 21.04 8.54
C SER A 171 -14.18 22.13 7.94
N THR A 172 -13.93 22.04 6.63
CA THR A 172 -13.18 23.02 5.85
C THR A 172 -14.10 23.67 4.81
N ILE A 173 -14.11 25.00 4.79
CA ILE A 173 -14.90 25.79 3.84
C ILE A 173 -13.93 26.38 2.83
N TYR A 174 -14.08 26.02 1.57
CA TYR A 174 -13.23 26.54 0.51
C TYR A 174 -13.73 27.87 -0.01
N VAL A 175 -12.78 28.74 -0.34
CA VAL A 175 -13.08 30.10 -0.78
C VAL A 175 -12.56 30.29 -2.20
N VAL A 176 -13.42 30.85 -3.06
CA VAL A 176 -13.10 31.20 -4.45
C VAL A 176 -13.21 32.69 -4.70
N ASP A 177 -12.53 33.17 -5.73
CA ASP A 177 -12.60 34.56 -6.18
C ASP A 177 -13.78 34.80 -7.16
N GLU A 178 -13.90 36.01 -7.69
CA GLU A 178 -14.93 36.40 -8.67
C GLU A 178 -14.86 35.60 -10.00
N GLN A 179 -13.77 34.83 -10.23
CA GLN A 179 -13.54 34.02 -11.44
C GLN A 179 -13.66 32.53 -11.15
N ASP A 180 -14.23 32.15 -9.99
CA ASP A 180 -14.33 30.78 -9.48
C ASP A 180 -12.97 30.07 -9.31
N LYS A 181 -11.88 30.85 -9.09
CA LYS A 181 -10.58 30.28 -8.79
C LYS A 181 -10.38 30.15 -7.30
N TYR A 182 -9.69 29.09 -6.91
CA TYR A 182 -9.31 28.85 -5.53
C TYR A 182 -8.54 30.03 -4.93
N TYR A 183 -9.02 30.52 -3.79
CA TYR A 183 -8.47 31.67 -3.09
C TYR A 183 -7.86 31.31 -1.74
N GLY A 184 -8.40 30.31 -1.06
CA GLY A 184 -7.98 29.85 0.25
C GLY A 184 -9.04 28.98 0.93
N ALA A 185 -8.86 28.68 2.19
CA ALA A 185 -9.79 27.89 2.99
C ALA A 185 -10.05 28.55 4.35
N ILE A 186 -11.17 28.21 4.96
CA ILE A 186 -11.59 28.66 6.30
C ILE A 186 -11.91 27.40 7.11
N ASP A 187 -11.35 27.28 8.31
CA ASP A 187 -11.79 26.29 9.28
C ASP A 187 -13.20 26.65 9.79
N LEU A 188 -14.11 25.70 9.82
CA LEU A 188 -15.49 25.89 10.32
C LEU A 188 -15.49 26.54 11.70
N LYS A 189 -14.57 26.16 12.58
CA LYS A 189 -14.42 26.74 13.90
C LYS A 189 -14.16 28.26 13.85
N ASP A 190 -13.29 28.69 12.93
CA ASP A 190 -12.94 30.10 12.79
C ASP A 190 -14.14 30.91 12.29
N LEU A 191 -14.95 30.37 11.37
CA LEU A 191 -16.19 31.01 10.92
C LEU A 191 -17.24 31.09 12.04
N ILE A 192 -17.36 30.03 12.87
CA ILE A 192 -18.31 30.01 14.02
C ILE A 192 -17.92 31.05 15.09
N VAL A 193 -16.62 31.27 15.33
CA VAL A 193 -16.12 32.19 16.37
C VAL A 193 -16.05 33.62 15.88
N ALA A 194 -16.02 33.85 14.56
CA ALA A 194 -15.94 35.17 13.95
C ALA A 194 -17.12 36.06 14.33
N ARG A 195 -16.85 37.35 14.51
CA ARG A 195 -17.88 38.34 14.84
C ARG A 195 -18.37 39.06 13.58
N ASP A 196 -19.59 39.54 13.61
CA ASP A 196 -20.17 40.35 12.53
C ASP A 196 -19.33 41.59 12.13
N THR A 197 -18.42 42.02 12.99
CA THR A 197 -17.51 43.17 12.76
C THR A 197 -16.22 42.75 12.05
N ASP A 198 -15.92 41.48 12.01
CA ASP A 198 -14.70 40.94 11.39
C ASP A 198 -14.91 40.84 9.87
N THR A 199 -13.83 40.90 9.13
CA THR A 199 -13.86 40.69 7.68
C THR A 199 -13.61 39.22 7.37
N LEU A 200 -14.28 38.68 6.36
CA LEU A 200 -14.07 37.30 5.94
C LEU A 200 -12.58 37.05 5.61
N GLU A 201 -11.94 38.03 4.97
CA GLU A 201 -10.49 37.99 4.65
C GLU A 201 -9.60 37.74 5.87
N SER A 202 -10.00 38.13 7.07
CA SER A 202 -9.20 37.98 8.29
C SER A 202 -9.15 36.53 8.80
N ILE A 203 -10.03 35.66 8.34
CA ILE A 203 -10.12 34.25 8.72
C ILE A 203 -9.81 33.31 7.56
N ILE A 204 -9.54 33.82 6.35
CA ILE A 204 -9.14 33.02 5.20
C ILE A 204 -7.65 32.66 5.30
N SER A 205 -7.35 31.38 5.30
CA SER A 205 -5.98 30.85 5.12
C SER A 205 -5.63 30.78 3.64
N ARG A 206 -4.82 31.72 3.16
CA ARG A 206 -4.36 31.73 1.76
C ARG A 206 -3.21 30.77 1.47
N SER A 207 -2.58 30.26 2.51
CA SER A 207 -1.49 29.28 2.42
C SER A 207 -1.96 27.85 2.66
N TYR A 208 -3.27 27.65 2.66
CA TYR A 208 -3.83 26.31 2.81
C TYR A 208 -3.37 25.41 1.66
N PRO A 209 -2.91 24.19 1.93
CA PRO A 209 -2.37 23.29 0.92
C PRO A 209 -3.44 22.85 -0.10
N TYR A 210 -3.00 22.46 -1.27
CA TYR A 210 -3.87 21.93 -2.33
C TYR A 210 -3.13 20.87 -3.16
N LEU A 211 -3.89 20.10 -3.91
CA LEU A 211 -3.43 19.10 -4.87
C LEU A 211 -3.85 19.52 -6.29
N LEU A 212 -3.21 18.96 -7.31
CA LEU A 212 -3.67 19.10 -8.68
C LEU A 212 -4.35 17.79 -9.13
N ASP A 213 -5.39 17.94 -9.92
CA ASP A 213 -6.22 16.83 -10.40
C ASP A 213 -5.46 15.72 -11.17
N ASN A 214 -4.39 16.12 -11.85
CA ASN A 214 -3.54 15.23 -12.66
C ASN A 214 -2.22 14.83 -11.98
N GLU A 215 -2.04 15.10 -10.70
CA GLU A 215 -0.90 14.58 -9.94
C GLU A 215 -1.12 13.09 -9.66
N LYS A 216 -0.02 12.32 -9.66
CA LYS A 216 -0.10 10.90 -9.31
C LYS A 216 -0.28 10.72 -7.81
N THR A 217 -1.14 9.80 -7.44
CA THR A 217 -1.47 9.45 -6.06
C THR A 217 -0.22 9.14 -5.24
N ASP A 218 0.66 8.29 -5.74
CA ASP A 218 1.92 7.90 -5.09
C ASP A 218 2.84 9.09 -4.76
N ASP A 219 2.88 10.10 -5.66
CA ASP A 219 3.72 11.28 -5.49
C ASP A 219 3.15 12.26 -4.43
N CYS A 220 1.85 12.17 -4.13
CA CYS A 220 1.13 13.07 -3.26
C CYS A 220 0.97 12.57 -1.83
N VAL A 221 0.90 11.25 -1.62
CA VAL A 221 0.59 10.61 -0.34
C VAL A 221 1.45 11.15 0.81
N ASP A 222 2.76 11.27 0.64
CA ASP A 222 3.66 11.78 1.69
C ASP A 222 3.40 13.27 1.99
N ARG A 223 3.13 14.07 0.95
CA ARG A 223 2.80 15.49 1.09
C ARG A 223 1.46 15.67 1.83
N ILE A 224 0.47 14.86 1.52
CA ILE A 224 -0.84 14.89 2.17
C ILE A 224 -0.70 14.54 3.66
N LYS A 225 0.07 13.50 4.00
CA LYS A 225 0.36 13.11 5.39
C LYS A 225 1.06 14.22 6.19
N GLU A 226 1.97 15.00 5.57
CA GLU A 226 2.69 16.07 6.24
C GLU A 226 1.77 17.21 6.67
N TYR A 227 0.77 17.55 5.87
CA TYR A 227 -0.17 18.63 6.20
C TYR A 227 -1.16 18.22 7.28
N ALA A 228 -1.61 16.98 7.31
CA ALA A 228 -2.53 16.43 8.32
C ALA A 228 -3.82 17.28 8.50
N GLU A 229 -4.34 17.83 7.40
CA GLU A 229 -5.60 18.58 7.36
C GLU A 229 -6.79 17.63 7.24
N ASP A 230 -7.98 18.07 7.63
CA ASP A 230 -9.22 17.27 7.55
C ASP A 230 -9.62 16.98 6.10
N SER A 231 -9.34 17.92 5.18
CA SER A 231 -9.51 17.73 3.74
C SER A 231 -8.60 18.68 2.96
N LEU A 232 -8.27 18.32 1.72
CA LEU A 232 -7.44 19.11 0.79
C LEU A 232 -8.19 19.35 -0.51
N PRO A 233 -8.23 20.60 -1.03
CA PRO A 233 -8.87 20.87 -2.30
C PRO A 233 -8.01 20.36 -3.45
N VAL A 234 -8.67 19.74 -4.43
CA VAL A 234 -8.11 19.31 -5.69
C VAL A 234 -8.41 20.37 -6.75
N LEU A 235 -7.37 20.89 -7.37
CA LEU A 235 -7.50 21.99 -8.31
C LEU A 235 -7.20 21.53 -9.75
N THR A 236 -8.00 22.03 -10.69
CA THR A 236 -7.68 21.94 -12.11
C THR A 236 -6.45 22.79 -12.46
N GLN A 237 -5.87 22.56 -13.63
CA GLN A 237 -4.76 23.41 -14.13
C GLN A 237 -5.12 24.89 -14.28
N GLU A 238 -6.40 25.23 -14.37
CA GLU A 238 -6.90 26.61 -14.43
C GLU A 238 -7.03 27.24 -13.03
N GLY A 239 -6.83 26.44 -11.96
CA GLY A 239 -6.91 26.86 -10.56
C GLY A 239 -8.33 26.88 -10.01
N LYS A 240 -9.27 26.17 -10.60
CA LYS A 240 -10.61 25.93 -10.06
C LYS A 240 -10.62 24.68 -9.21
N ILE A 241 -11.51 24.64 -8.23
CA ILE A 241 -11.71 23.44 -7.41
C ILE A 241 -12.49 22.41 -8.25
N ALA A 242 -11.92 21.22 -8.42
CA ALA A 242 -12.56 20.07 -9.06
C ALA A 242 -13.29 19.21 -8.03
N GLY A 243 -12.69 19.03 -6.85
CA GLY A 243 -13.19 18.26 -5.73
C GLY A 243 -12.30 18.44 -4.51
N ILE A 244 -12.39 17.52 -3.57
CA ILE A 244 -11.55 17.45 -2.37
C ILE A 244 -11.10 16.02 -2.11
N ILE A 245 -9.99 15.86 -1.40
CA ILE A 245 -9.57 14.60 -0.78
C ILE A 245 -9.78 14.77 0.73
N THR A 246 -10.50 13.86 1.36
CA THR A 246 -10.74 13.87 2.81
C THR A 246 -9.69 13.09 3.58
N SER A 247 -9.69 13.17 4.89
CA SER A 247 -8.76 12.39 5.72
C SER A 247 -9.04 10.89 5.68
N SER A 248 -10.28 10.46 5.37
CA SER A 248 -10.64 9.04 5.12
C SER A 248 -9.97 8.51 3.86
N ASP A 249 -10.12 9.24 2.75
CA ASP A 249 -9.53 8.87 1.46
C ASP A 249 -8.00 8.79 1.55
N VAL A 250 -7.40 9.70 2.32
CA VAL A 250 -5.96 9.65 2.61
C VAL A 250 -5.55 8.35 3.31
N VAL A 251 -6.36 7.85 4.25
CA VAL A 251 -6.07 6.58 4.94
C VAL A 251 -6.16 5.42 3.97
N GLU A 252 -7.14 5.40 3.10
CA GLU A 252 -7.32 4.39 2.05
C GLU A 252 -6.17 4.43 1.03
N MET A 253 -5.90 5.59 0.45
CA MET A 253 -4.75 5.78 -0.46
C MET A 253 -3.41 5.32 0.13
N VAL A 254 -3.24 5.52 1.45
CA VAL A 254 -2.03 5.06 2.17
C VAL A 254 -2.01 3.55 2.31
N ASP A 255 -3.15 2.92 2.59
CA ASP A 255 -3.26 1.47 2.74
C ASP A 255 -3.00 0.77 1.40
N ASP A 256 -3.59 1.27 0.31
CA ASP A 256 -3.38 0.79 -1.05
C ASP A 256 -1.92 0.92 -1.50
N ALA A 257 -1.31 2.11 -1.29
CA ALA A 257 0.10 2.30 -1.60
C ALA A 257 1.01 1.34 -0.81
N MET A 258 0.68 1.06 0.45
CA MET A 258 1.42 0.08 1.27
C MET A 258 1.17 -1.36 0.80
N GLY A 259 -0.04 -1.69 0.37
CA GLY A 259 -0.42 -2.97 -0.21
C GLY A 259 0.36 -3.26 -1.50
N ASP A 260 0.37 -2.30 -2.40
CA ASP A 260 1.12 -2.33 -3.66
C ASP A 260 2.64 -2.49 -3.45
N ASP A 261 3.22 -1.73 -2.53
CA ASP A 261 4.63 -1.85 -2.17
C ASP A 261 4.96 -3.24 -1.60
N TYR A 262 4.07 -3.77 -0.76
CA TYR A 262 4.22 -5.12 -0.22
C TYR A 262 4.14 -6.19 -1.32
N ALA A 263 3.21 -6.06 -2.25
CA ALA A 263 3.06 -6.93 -3.41
C ALA A 263 4.32 -6.89 -4.30
N LYS A 264 4.81 -5.70 -4.64
CA LYS A 264 6.03 -5.48 -5.43
C LYS A 264 7.26 -6.06 -4.72
N LEU A 265 7.38 -5.90 -3.39
CA LEU A 265 8.45 -6.51 -2.60
C LEU A 265 8.39 -8.05 -2.66
N GLY A 266 7.18 -8.63 -2.74
CA GLY A 266 6.94 -10.05 -2.97
C GLY A 266 7.26 -10.54 -4.38
N GLY A 267 7.46 -9.63 -5.34
CA GLY A 267 7.67 -9.93 -6.76
C GLY A 267 6.38 -10.10 -7.55
N LEU A 268 5.32 -9.43 -7.12
CA LEU A 268 4.06 -9.29 -7.85
C LEU A 268 4.09 -7.99 -8.68
N THR A 269 3.21 -7.86 -9.65
CA THR A 269 3.08 -6.63 -10.44
C THR A 269 2.06 -5.66 -9.85
N ALA A 270 1.15 -6.14 -9.01
CA ALA A 270 0.15 -5.38 -8.27
C ALA A 270 -0.34 -6.20 -7.07
N GLU A 271 -1.08 -5.57 -6.18
CA GLU A 271 -1.76 -6.26 -5.08
C GLU A 271 -2.70 -7.35 -5.57
N GLU A 272 -2.92 -8.38 -4.76
CA GLU A 272 -3.75 -9.55 -5.09
C GLU A 272 -4.86 -9.70 -4.05
N ASP A 273 -6.12 -9.71 -4.54
CA ASP A 273 -7.29 -9.91 -3.72
C ASP A 273 -7.67 -11.40 -3.60
N LEU A 274 -8.34 -11.73 -2.50
CA LEU A 274 -8.83 -13.09 -2.19
C LEU A 274 -9.84 -13.60 -3.22
N ASN A 275 -10.63 -12.71 -3.83
CA ASN A 275 -11.72 -13.04 -4.75
C ASN A 275 -11.26 -13.15 -6.22
N GLU A 276 -10.00 -12.84 -6.51
CA GLU A 276 -9.46 -12.90 -7.87
C GLU A 276 -9.49 -14.30 -8.47
N THR A 277 -9.71 -14.37 -9.77
CA THR A 277 -9.63 -15.62 -10.50
C THR A 277 -8.17 -16.10 -10.63
N THR A 278 -7.98 -17.42 -10.74
CA THR A 278 -6.63 -18.00 -10.94
C THR A 278 -5.87 -17.39 -12.13
N VAL A 279 -6.59 -16.94 -13.16
CA VAL A 279 -5.96 -16.34 -14.36
C VAL A 279 -5.46 -14.94 -14.08
N GLU A 280 -6.20 -14.15 -13.31
CA GLU A 280 -5.80 -12.81 -12.87
C GLU A 280 -4.58 -12.88 -11.96
N SER A 281 -4.60 -13.70 -10.91
CA SER A 281 -3.43 -13.95 -10.05
C SER A 281 -2.20 -14.41 -10.86
N MET A 282 -2.40 -15.29 -11.87
CA MET A 282 -1.30 -15.69 -12.76
C MET A 282 -0.72 -14.53 -13.55
N LYS A 283 -1.55 -13.60 -14.05
CA LYS A 283 -1.08 -12.42 -14.79
C LYS A 283 -0.20 -11.52 -13.92
N LYS A 284 -0.53 -11.36 -12.63
CA LYS A 284 0.23 -10.57 -11.68
C LYS A 284 1.58 -11.22 -11.30
N ARG A 285 1.66 -12.55 -11.26
CA ARG A 285 2.85 -13.32 -10.82
C ARG A 285 3.78 -13.73 -11.96
N LEU A 286 3.22 -14.13 -13.10
CA LEU A 286 3.97 -14.77 -14.18
C LEU A 286 5.08 -13.90 -14.80
N PRO A 287 4.91 -12.59 -15.00
CA PRO A 287 5.96 -11.75 -15.57
C PRO A 287 7.27 -11.81 -14.77
N TRP A 288 7.19 -11.71 -13.45
CA TRP A 288 8.35 -11.82 -12.57
C TRP A 288 8.95 -13.22 -12.55
N LEU A 289 8.13 -14.27 -12.49
CA LEU A 289 8.61 -15.64 -12.52
C LEU A 289 9.38 -15.95 -13.81
N VAL A 290 8.94 -15.44 -14.95
CA VAL A 290 9.64 -15.57 -16.24
C VAL A 290 10.98 -14.82 -16.22
N ALA A 291 11.01 -13.59 -15.72
CA ALA A 291 12.25 -12.83 -15.58
C ALA A 291 13.27 -13.56 -14.66
N LEU A 292 12.80 -14.06 -13.51
CA LEU A 292 13.62 -14.81 -12.55
C LEU A 292 14.12 -16.14 -13.13
N LEU A 293 13.33 -16.81 -13.98
CA LEU A 293 13.77 -18.02 -14.69
C LEU A 293 15.02 -17.73 -15.55
N PHE A 294 15.01 -16.66 -16.33
CA PHE A 294 16.16 -16.27 -17.15
C PHE A 294 17.37 -15.84 -16.31
N LEU A 295 17.14 -15.08 -15.23
CA LEU A 295 18.20 -14.71 -14.28
C LEU A 295 18.79 -15.95 -13.60
N GLY A 296 17.95 -16.92 -13.20
CA GLY A 296 18.40 -18.21 -12.63
C GLY A 296 19.25 -19.04 -13.61
N MET A 297 18.92 -19.00 -14.92
CA MET A 297 19.76 -19.62 -15.95
C MET A 297 21.14 -18.94 -16.02
N LEU A 298 21.22 -17.63 -15.87
CA LEU A 298 22.49 -16.91 -15.83
C LEU A 298 23.31 -17.32 -14.60
N VAL A 299 22.71 -17.38 -13.41
CA VAL A 299 23.39 -17.90 -12.20
C VAL A 299 23.89 -19.33 -12.41
N SER A 300 23.07 -20.22 -12.96
CA SER A 300 23.45 -21.59 -13.27
C SER A 300 24.64 -21.67 -14.24
N SER A 301 24.68 -20.77 -15.23
CA SER A 301 25.81 -20.69 -16.18
C SER A 301 27.12 -20.29 -15.49
N VAL A 302 27.05 -19.37 -14.52
CA VAL A 302 28.20 -18.94 -13.71
C VAL A 302 28.66 -20.07 -12.79
N VAL A 303 27.74 -20.82 -12.16
CA VAL A 303 28.09 -22.02 -11.38
C VAL A 303 28.87 -23.02 -12.26
N GLY A 304 28.44 -23.24 -13.50
CA GLY A 304 29.12 -24.11 -14.46
C GLY A 304 30.58 -23.72 -14.75
N MET A 305 30.93 -22.43 -14.68
CA MET A 305 32.32 -21.97 -14.82
C MET A 305 33.25 -22.48 -13.72
N PHE A 306 32.71 -22.85 -12.56
CA PHE A 306 33.45 -23.38 -11.41
C PHE A 306 33.41 -24.92 -11.32
N GLU A 307 32.97 -25.60 -12.36
CA GLU A 307 32.90 -27.09 -12.39
C GLU A 307 34.27 -27.73 -12.04
N ALA A 308 35.37 -27.12 -12.47
CA ALA A 308 36.73 -27.60 -12.15
C ALA A 308 37.03 -27.57 -10.63
N VAL A 309 36.49 -26.59 -9.88
CA VAL A 309 36.63 -26.49 -8.42
C VAL A 309 35.89 -27.65 -7.75
N VAL A 310 34.66 -27.89 -8.19
CA VAL A 310 33.83 -28.99 -7.68
C VAL A 310 34.43 -30.36 -7.97
N ALA A 311 35.04 -30.54 -9.16
CA ALA A 311 35.70 -31.81 -9.54
C ALA A 311 36.91 -32.11 -8.65
N VAL A 312 37.66 -31.07 -8.25
CA VAL A 312 38.87 -31.26 -7.39
C VAL A 312 38.50 -31.41 -5.92
N LEU A 313 37.47 -30.66 -5.44
CA LEU A 313 37.08 -30.65 -4.04
C LEU A 313 35.56 -30.75 -3.88
N PRO A 314 34.96 -31.94 -4.05
CA PRO A 314 33.50 -32.12 -4.05
C PRO A 314 32.79 -31.65 -2.75
N VAL A 315 33.48 -31.61 -1.62
CA VAL A 315 32.91 -31.17 -0.33
C VAL A 315 32.45 -29.74 -0.37
N VAL A 316 33.00 -28.90 -1.25
CA VAL A 316 32.63 -27.49 -1.39
C VAL A 316 31.15 -27.36 -1.82
N ILE A 317 30.62 -28.22 -2.68
CA ILE A 317 29.24 -28.17 -3.14
C ILE A 317 28.23 -28.35 -1.98
N CYS A 318 28.64 -29.09 -0.93
CA CYS A 318 27.76 -29.35 0.22
C CYS A 318 27.34 -28.10 0.98
N PHE A 319 28.14 -27.05 0.90
CA PHE A 319 27.91 -25.80 1.69
C PHE A 319 27.51 -24.61 0.83
N GLN A 320 27.40 -24.79 -0.50
CA GLN A 320 26.98 -23.75 -1.44
C GLN A 320 25.63 -23.14 -1.02
N SER A 321 24.61 -23.98 -0.85
CA SER A 321 23.26 -23.51 -0.52
C SER A 321 23.21 -22.67 0.75
N MET A 322 24.02 -23.03 1.78
CA MET A 322 24.08 -22.26 3.02
C MET A 322 24.63 -20.84 2.79
N VAL A 323 25.66 -20.70 1.95
CA VAL A 323 26.26 -19.37 1.67
C VAL A 323 25.32 -18.53 0.80
N LEU A 324 24.69 -19.13 -0.20
CA LEU A 324 23.70 -18.44 -1.06
C LEU A 324 22.49 -17.98 -0.27
N ASP A 325 21.91 -18.85 0.55
CA ASP A 325 20.73 -18.55 1.37
C ASP A 325 21.01 -17.39 2.33
N MET A 326 22.14 -17.41 3.05
CA MET A 326 22.50 -16.31 3.96
C MET A 326 22.76 -14.99 3.22
N ALA A 327 23.37 -15.03 2.06
CA ALA A 327 23.59 -13.85 1.22
C ALA A 327 22.28 -13.26 0.70
N GLY A 328 21.36 -14.11 0.22
CA GLY A 328 20.01 -13.71 -0.21
C GLY A 328 19.22 -13.05 0.92
N ASN A 329 19.17 -13.71 2.08
CA ASN A 329 18.42 -13.21 3.24
C ASN A 329 18.94 -11.84 3.75
N VAL A 330 20.26 -11.67 3.86
CA VAL A 330 20.84 -10.37 4.27
C VAL A 330 20.57 -9.28 3.25
N GLY A 331 20.64 -9.60 1.96
CA GLY A 331 20.32 -8.66 0.90
C GLY A 331 18.85 -8.20 0.93
N THR A 332 17.93 -9.13 1.16
CA THR A 332 16.50 -8.82 1.29
C THR A 332 16.22 -7.99 2.56
N GLN A 333 16.92 -8.24 3.67
CA GLN A 333 16.81 -7.39 4.87
C GLN A 333 17.29 -5.96 4.61
N SER A 334 18.43 -5.80 3.93
CA SER A 334 18.93 -4.46 3.56
C SER A 334 18.04 -3.77 2.53
N LEU A 335 17.41 -4.53 1.61
CA LEU A 335 16.41 -4.03 0.67
C LEU A 335 15.21 -3.43 1.42
N ALA A 336 14.59 -4.19 2.31
CA ALA A 336 13.42 -3.75 3.07
C ALA A 336 13.68 -2.48 3.87
N VAL A 337 14.83 -2.39 4.55
CA VAL A 337 15.24 -1.18 5.27
C VAL A 337 15.44 0.00 4.31
N THR A 338 16.02 -0.25 3.13
CA THR A 338 16.33 0.82 2.16
C THR A 338 15.07 1.35 1.50
N ILE A 339 14.15 0.49 1.08
CA ILE A 339 12.85 0.90 0.53
C ILE A 339 12.14 1.79 1.55
N ARG A 340 11.98 1.32 2.80
CA ARG A 340 11.32 2.07 3.87
C ARG A 340 11.91 3.47 4.08
N VAL A 341 13.25 3.59 4.07
CA VAL A 341 13.93 4.88 4.26
C VAL A 341 13.81 5.78 3.02
N LEU A 342 13.74 5.21 1.81
CA LEU A 342 13.57 5.98 0.58
C LEU A 342 12.15 6.53 0.43
N MET A 343 11.15 5.84 0.96
CA MET A 343 9.75 6.28 0.97
C MET A 343 9.51 7.42 1.97
N ASP A 344 10.16 7.38 3.15
CA ASP A 344 9.92 8.37 4.21
C ASP A 344 10.74 9.66 4.05
N GLU A 345 11.82 9.68 3.25
CA GLU A 345 12.78 10.80 3.27
C GLU A 345 13.39 11.12 1.90
N ASN A 346 13.35 12.37 1.50
CA ASN A 346 14.16 12.93 0.40
C ASN A 346 15.65 12.97 0.78
N LEU A 347 16.31 11.81 0.72
CA LEU A 347 17.69 11.64 1.19
C LEU A 347 18.71 12.42 0.36
N LYS A 348 19.51 13.23 1.05
CA LYS A 348 20.72 13.87 0.46
C LYS A 348 21.81 12.80 0.20
N ALA A 349 22.69 13.07 -0.79
CA ALA A 349 23.78 12.16 -1.15
C ALA A 349 24.63 11.67 0.04
N LYS A 350 24.86 12.51 1.05
CA LYS A 350 25.59 12.14 2.27
C LYS A 350 24.82 11.13 3.13
N GLN A 351 23.51 11.25 3.21
CA GLN A 351 22.64 10.33 3.95
C GLN A 351 22.57 8.98 3.22
N LYS A 352 22.42 8.98 1.89
CA LYS A 352 22.49 7.76 1.05
C LYS A 352 23.79 6.99 1.27
N LEU A 353 24.94 7.69 1.25
CA LEU A 353 26.23 7.05 1.57
C LEU A 353 26.29 6.54 3.02
N GLY A 354 25.71 7.30 3.96
CA GLY A 354 25.58 6.89 5.36
C GLY A 354 24.82 5.59 5.53
N LEU A 355 23.71 5.43 4.80
CA LEU A 355 22.89 4.20 4.81
C LEU A 355 23.67 3.01 4.24
N ILE A 356 24.34 3.17 3.09
CA ILE A 356 25.18 2.10 2.52
C ILE A 356 26.26 1.64 3.52
N LEU A 357 26.95 2.58 4.18
CA LEU A 357 27.99 2.25 5.16
C LEU A 357 27.40 1.61 6.42
N LYS A 358 26.21 1.99 6.83
CA LYS A 358 25.48 1.38 7.95
C LYS A 358 25.14 -0.07 7.64
N GLU A 359 24.52 -0.34 6.49
CA GLU A 359 24.13 -1.69 6.08
C GLU A 359 25.38 -2.59 5.86
N ALA A 360 26.44 -2.07 5.25
CA ALA A 360 27.70 -2.80 5.11
C ALA A 360 28.31 -3.19 6.49
N ARG A 361 28.22 -2.32 7.50
CA ARG A 361 28.68 -2.65 8.86
C ARG A 361 27.80 -3.70 9.53
N ILE A 362 26.49 -3.64 9.32
CA ILE A 362 25.54 -4.65 9.82
C ILE A 362 25.83 -6.00 9.14
N GLY A 363 26.01 -6.03 7.81
CA GLY A 363 26.40 -7.21 7.07
C GLY A 363 27.72 -7.80 7.56
N LEU A 364 28.71 -6.96 7.85
CA LEU A 364 29.99 -7.40 8.42
C LEU A 364 29.83 -7.98 9.85
N ALA A 365 29.06 -7.33 10.71
CA ALA A 365 28.85 -7.79 12.08
C ALA A 365 28.12 -9.14 12.11
N ASN A 366 27.01 -9.25 11.36
CA ASN A 366 26.25 -10.49 11.23
C ASN A 366 27.08 -11.59 10.56
N GLY A 367 27.80 -11.24 9.49
CA GLY A 367 28.69 -12.13 8.78
C GLY A 367 29.81 -12.67 9.69
N PHE A 368 30.39 -11.83 10.52
CA PHE A 368 31.43 -12.26 11.47
C PHE A 368 30.90 -13.25 12.51
N VAL A 369 29.73 -12.96 13.11
CA VAL A 369 29.11 -13.87 14.09
C VAL A 369 28.80 -15.22 13.44
N LEU A 370 28.15 -15.21 12.28
CA LEU A 370 27.79 -16.43 11.56
C LEU A 370 29.01 -17.15 11.01
N GLY A 371 30.03 -16.43 10.55
CA GLY A 371 31.29 -17.00 10.07
C GLY A 371 32.05 -17.75 11.17
N VAL A 372 32.11 -17.21 12.39
CA VAL A 372 32.69 -17.88 13.56
C VAL A 372 31.88 -19.12 13.96
N MET A 373 30.55 -19.01 13.95
CA MET A 373 29.70 -20.18 14.19
C MET A 373 29.90 -21.26 13.12
N THR A 374 29.98 -20.87 11.86
CA THR A 374 30.26 -21.76 10.72
C THR A 374 31.61 -22.45 10.90
N LEU A 375 32.68 -21.74 11.26
CA LEU A 375 33.98 -22.30 11.53
C LEU A 375 33.90 -23.41 12.59
N ALA A 376 33.26 -23.15 13.71
CA ALA A 376 33.15 -24.09 14.82
C ALA A 376 32.30 -25.33 14.44
N VAL A 377 31.07 -25.09 13.95
CA VAL A 377 30.11 -26.20 13.66
C VAL A 377 30.56 -27.03 12.46
N LEU A 378 30.94 -26.37 11.35
CA LEU A 378 31.36 -27.07 10.13
C LEU A 378 32.69 -27.77 10.29
N GLY A 379 33.65 -27.22 11.02
CA GLY A 379 34.91 -27.89 11.29
C GLY A 379 34.68 -29.26 11.95
N ILE A 380 33.83 -29.29 12.98
CA ILE A 380 33.41 -30.52 13.65
C ILE A 380 32.65 -31.45 12.70
N TYR A 381 31.67 -30.92 11.96
CA TYR A 381 30.86 -31.68 11.01
C TYR A 381 31.70 -32.33 9.91
N ILE A 382 32.62 -31.60 9.30
CA ILE A 382 33.47 -32.09 8.22
C ILE A 382 34.40 -33.19 8.74
N HIS A 383 34.95 -33.04 9.95
CA HIS A 383 35.80 -34.07 10.55
C HIS A 383 35.01 -35.37 10.78
N PHE A 384 33.90 -35.34 11.48
CA PHE A 384 33.16 -36.52 11.90
C PHE A 384 32.32 -37.17 10.79
N PHE A 385 31.73 -36.37 9.90
CA PHE A 385 30.81 -36.91 8.89
C PHE A 385 31.38 -37.00 7.48
N LYS A 386 32.46 -36.27 7.16
CA LYS A 386 33.11 -36.30 5.84
C LYS A 386 34.47 -36.99 5.89
N GLY A 387 34.97 -37.28 7.09
CA GLY A 387 36.20 -38.07 7.27
C GLY A 387 37.52 -37.32 7.03
N TYR A 388 37.49 -35.99 6.95
CA TYR A 388 38.70 -35.19 6.83
C TYR A 388 39.43 -35.12 8.19
N ASP A 389 40.77 -35.02 8.15
CA ASP A 389 41.54 -34.73 9.36
C ASP A 389 41.20 -33.31 9.92
N TRP A 390 41.50 -33.07 11.18
CA TRP A 390 41.17 -31.81 11.85
C TRP A 390 41.71 -30.57 11.13
N GLY A 391 42.96 -30.66 10.59
CA GLY A 391 43.57 -29.53 9.89
C GLY A 391 42.82 -29.14 8.64
N HIS A 392 42.53 -30.10 7.76
CA HIS A 392 41.75 -29.85 6.53
C HIS A 392 40.30 -29.50 6.82
N ALA A 393 39.68 -30.16 7.82
CA ALA A 393 38.30 -29.86 8.21
C ALA A 393 38.11 -28.39 8.64
N PHE A 394 38.97 -27.89 9.53
CA PHE A 394 38.93 -26.51 9.95
C PHE A 394 39.38 -25.51 8.90
N LEU A 395 40.27 -25.89 7.98
CA LEU A 395 40.65 -25.03 6.87
C LEU A 395 39.51 -24.86 5.86
N ILE A 396 38.81 -25.94 5.54
CA ILE A 396 37.58 -25.85 4.70
C ILE A 396 36.50 -25.02 5.40
N ALA A 397 36.26 -25.26 6.69
CA ALA A 397 35.29 -24.50 7.46
C ALA A 397 35.65 -22.99 7.54
N ALA A 398 36.95 -22.67 7.66
CA ALA A 398 37.41 -21.26 7.65
C ALA A 398 37.22 -20.62 6.28
N CYS A 399 37.44 -21.33 5.20
CA CYS A 399 37.18 -20.85 3.84
C CYS A 399 35.66 -20.56 3.65
N VAL A 400 34.81 -21.50 4.05
CA VAL A 400 33.34 -21.33 3.96
C VAL A 400 32.89 -20.15 4.83
N GLY A 401 33.36 -20.03 6.07
CA GLY A 401 33.05 -18.92 6.97
C GLY A 401 33.53 -17.56 6.43
N GLY A 402 34.74 -17.52 5.86
CA GLY A 402 35.29 -16.33 5.21
C GLY A 402 34.48 -15.91 3.96
N ALA A 403 34.09 -16.88 3.15
CA ALA A 403 33.21 -16.65 2.00
C ALA A 403 31.83 -16.12 2.44
N LEU A 404 31.27 -16.69 3.52
CA LEU A 404 30.01 -16.22 4.10
C LEU A 404 30.09 -14.77 4.55
N ILE A 405 31.14 -14.39 5.31
CA ILE A 405 31.34 -12.99 5.75
C ILE A 405 31.40 -12.06 4.53
N THR A 406 32.20 -12.42 3.53
CA THR A 406 32.39 -11.59 2.34
C THR A 406 31.11 -11.44 1.53
N ALA A 407 30.40 -12.56 1.31
CA ALA A 407 29.15 -12.58 0.59
C ALA A 407 28.08 -11.71 1.30
N MET A 408 27.95 -11.83 2.62
CA MET A 408 26.97 -11.06 3.40
C MET A 408 27.25 -9.55 3.34
N VAL A 409 28.51 -9.11 3.40
CA VAL A 409 28.87 -7.70 3.26
C VAL A 409 28.50 -7.17 1.87
N ILE A 410 28.85 -7.90 0.81
CA ILE A 410 28.55 -7.47 -0.56
C ILE A 410 27.04 -7.48 -0.77
N SER A 411 26.33 -8.49 -0.30
CA SER A 411 24.88 -8.61 -0.44
C SER A 411 24.12 -7.50 0.29
N SER A 412 24.57 -7.07 1.49
CA SER A 412 24.01 -5.91 2.16
C SER A 412 24.18 -4.63 1.35
N ILE A 413 25.34 -4.44 0.73
CA ILE A 413 25.60 -3.29 -0.15
C ILE A 413 24.72 -3.35 -1.39
N VAL A 414 24.61 -4.51 -2.03
CA VAL A 414 23.76 -4.72 -3.22
C VAL A 414 22.30 -4.46 -2.90
N GLY A 415 21.77 -5.02 -1.80
CA GLY A 415 20.42 -4.82 -1.33
C GLY A 415 20.09 -3.36 -1.00
N THR A 416 21.11 -2.54 -0.73
CA THR A 416 20.94 -1.09 -0.48
C THR A 416 21.11 -0.27 -1.76
N VAL A 417 22.09 -0.59 -2.61
CA VAL A 417 22.42 0.22 -3.78
C VAL A 417 21.41 0.06 -4.91
N ILE A 418 20.86 -1.15 -5.11
CA ILE A 418 19.92 -1.41 -6.20
C ILE A 418 18.63 -0.58 -6.06
N PRO A 419 17.91 -0.56 -4.92
CA PRO A 419 16.72 0.27 -4.79
C PRO A 419 17.06 1.77 -4.87
N MET A 420 18.20 2.22 -4.35
CA MET A 420 18.66 3.60 -4.53
C MET A 420 18.92 3.96 -6.00
N PHE A 421 19.37 3.00 -6.80
CA PHE A 421 19.56 3.20 -8.24
C PHE A 421 18.21 3.34 -8.95
N PHE A 422 17.22 2.49 -8.66
CA PHE A 422 15.88 2.59 -9.22
C PHE A 422 15.22 3.93 -8.86
N HIS A 423 15.25 4.31 -7.60
CA HIS A 423 14.78 5.63 -7.15
C HIS A 423 15.46 6.79 -7.92
N LYS A 424 16.77 6.70 -8.22
CA LYS A 424 17.50 7.75 -8.93
C LYS A 424 17.06 7.89 -10.41
N ILE A 425 16.61 6.84 -11.03
CA ILE A 425 16.12 6.83 -12.42
C ILE A 425 14.59 6.98 -12.48
N HIS A 426 13.96 7.41 -11.38
CA HIS A 426 12.50 7.57 -11.26
C HIS A 426 11.71 6.28 -11.55
N VAL A 427 12.26 5.15 -11.15
CA VAL A 427 11.57 3.87 -11.09
C VAL A 427 11.32 3.55 -9.61
N ASP A 428 10.13 3.08 -9.31
CA ASP A 428 9.74 2.70 -7.97
C ASP A 428 10.77 1.74 -7.34
N PRO A 429 11.34 2.08 -6.17
CA PRO A 429 12.31 1.24 -5.48
C PRO A 429 11.78 -0.15 -5.10
N ALA A 430 10.47 -0.30 -4.89
CA ALA A 430 9.83 -1.57 -4.56
C ALA A 430 9.91 -2.60 -5.71
N VAL A 431 10.06 -2.13 -6.96
CA VAL A 431 10.35 -2.99 -8.13
C VAL A 431 11.66 -3.76 -7.97
N ALA A 432 12.61 -3.27 -7.13
CA ALA A 432 13.80 -4.04 -6.72
C ALA A 432 13.44 -5.20 -5.79
N SER A 433 12.43 -5.97 -6.12
CA SER A 433 11.78 -7.00 -5.31
C SER A 433 12.73 -7.96 -4.58
N GLY A 434 12.24 -8.54 -3.48
CA GLY A 434 12.98 -9.56 -2.73
C GLY A 434 13.53 -10.68 -3.61
N PRO A 435 12.72 -11.30 -4.50
CA PRO A 435 13.19 -12.32 -5.43
C PRO A 435 14.29 -11.86 -6.40
N LEU A 436 14.21 -10.63 -6.92
CA LEU A 436 15.24 -10.05 -7.78
C LEU A 436 16.57 -9.91 -7.01
N ILE A 437 16.52 -9.29 -5.83
CA ILE A 437 17.69 -9.10 -4.97
C ILE A 437 18.30 -10.44 -4.57
N THR A 438 17.49 -11.43 -4.22
CA THR A 438 17.97 -12.78 -3.90
C THR A 438 18.74 -13.37 -5.07
N THR A 439 18.22 -13.28 -6.29
CA THR A 439 18.88 -13.84 -7.50
C THR A 439 20.20 -13.11 -7.80
N VAL A 440 20.27 -11.79 -7.63
CA VAL A 440 21.52 -11.02 -7.80
C VAL A 440 22.53 -11.41 -6.70
N ASN A 441 22.07 -11.60 -5.47
CA ASN A 441 22.91 -12.01 -4.36
C ASN A 441 23.40 -13.46 -4.50
N ASP A 442 22.62 -14.35 -5.11
CA ASP A 442 23.06 -15.71 -5.47
C ASP A 442 24.26 -15.65 -6.42
N LEU A 443 24.22 -14.79 -7.43
CA LEU A 443 25.35 -14.57 -8.33
C LEU A 443 26.60 -14.09 -7.56
N VAL A 444 26.44 -13.10 -6.69
CA VAL A 444 27.52 -12.59 -5.82
C VAL A 444 28.08 -13.70 -4.93
N ALA A 445 27.20 -14.47 -4.29
CA ALA A 445 27.57 -15.53 -3.38
C ALA A 445 28.31 -16.66 -4.11
N VAL A 446 27.84 -17.08 -5.29
CA VAL A 446 28.51 -18.08 -6.14
C VAL A 446 29.93 -17.65 -6.49
N ILE A 447 30.10 -16.45 -7.02
CA ILE A 447 31.42 -15.94 -7.41
C ILE A 447 32.34 -15.84 -6.19
N THR A 448 31.85 -15.31 -5.07
CA THR A 448 32.62 -15.16 -3.83
C THR A 448 33.01 -16.53 -3.26
N TYR A 449 32.04 -17.45 -3.16
CA TYR A 449 32.25 -18.75 -2.53
C TYR A 449 33.22 -19.64 -3.34
N TYR A 450 32.95 -19.83 -4.60
CA TYR A 450 33.81 -20.67 -5.46
C TYR A 450 35.12 -19.97 -5.78
N GLY A 451 35.14 -18.65 -5.95
CA GLY A 451 36.37 -17.89 -6.15
C GLY A 451 37.32 -18.01 -4.97
N LEU A 452 36.82 -17.82 -3.74
CA LEU A 452 37.61 -18.00 -2.53
C LEU A 452 38.04 -19.49 -2.32
N SER A 453 37.15 -20.42 -2.62
CA SER A 453 37.49 -21.86 -2.57
C SER A 453 38.59 -22.23 -3.54
N LEU A 454 38.58 -21.71 -4.77
CA LEU A 454 39.63 -21.88 -5.75
C LEU A 454 40.96 -21.32 -5.23
N ILE A 455 40.99 -20.07 -4.85
CA ILE A 455 42.22 -19.38 -4.45
C ILE A 455 42.79 -19.94 -3.14
N ILE A 456 41.96 -20.16 -2.13
CA ILE A 456 42.43 -20.57 -0.79
C ILE A 456 42.71 -22.08 -0.76
N LEU A 457 41.70 -22.89 -1.10
CA LEU A 457 41.79 -24.35 -0.89
C LEU A 457 42.62 -25.06 -1.95
N ILE A 458 42.51 -24.67 -3.21
CA ILE A 458 43.18 -25.35 -4.33
C ILE A 458 44.54 -24.72 -4.59
N ASP A 459 44.60 -23.40 -4.88
CA ASP A 459 45.85 -22.77 -5.33
C ASP A 459 46.83 -22.54 -4.20
N MET A 460 46.36 -22.15 -2.98
CA MET A 460 47.25 -21.80 -1.85
C MET A 460 47.58 -22.99 -0.96
N PHE A 461 46.62 -23.86 -0.64
CA PHE A 461 46.81 -25.00 0.25
C PHE A 461 46.85 -26.35 -0.48
N HIS A 462 46.66 -26.41 -1.80
CA HIS A 462 46.72 -27.58 -2.65
C HIS A 462 45.91 -28.78 -2.14
N ILE A 463 44.72 -28.51 -1.56
CA ILE A 463 43.83 -29.57 -1.10
C ILE A 463 43.16 -30.20 -2.30
N ALA A 464 43.52 -31.46 -2.58
CA ALA A 464 42.80 -32.29 -3.51
C ALA A 464 41.84 -33.20 -2.73
N GLY A 465 40.62 -33.42 -3.25
CA GLY A 465 39.62 -34.33 -2.66
C GLY A 465 39.92 -35.80 -2.90
#